data_d6431f5313e7f09dd4c1c66d6432f894
#
_entry.id   d6431f5313e7f09dd4c1c66d6432f894
#
_cell.length_a   1.000
_cell.length_b   1.000
_cell.length_c   1.000
_cell.angle_alpha   90.00
_cell.angle_beta   90.00
_cell.angle_gamma   90.00
#
_symmetry.space_group_name_H-M   'P 1'
#
loop_
_entity.id
_entity.type
_entity.pdbx_description
1 polymer ?
#
loop_
_entity_poly.entity_id
_entity_poly.type
_entity_poly.pdbx_seq_one_letter_code
_entity_poly.pdbx_strand_id
1 'polypeptide(L)'
;MQVKVTPSDGKSDGKPSLSVPVKILNSPPVIQEVRIEPKIAYANDRLKVYIKSDDVDGDSIYYTYQWVKNGVVLTEEKTEGLEKGRFKKGDSIAVTVTPDDRENQGISKKSEPITIQNSPPIIISSPPTSVEGNDYIYQVQAYDPDNDPLSFSVKPAPEGMEIDKETGLIRWVIQWKDRGSHSIEIEASDKEGAKSFQRFVLNVEIR
;
A
#
# COMPACT_ATOMS: atom_id res chain seq x y z
N MET A 1 -40.96 -4.81 -24.39
CA MET A 1 -42.09 -4.49 -23.48
C MET A 1 -43.31 -4.13 -24.34
N GLN A 2 -44.52 -4.53 -23.95
CA GLN A 2 -45.77 -4.14 -24.54
C GLN A 2 -46.80 -3.83 -23.43
N VAL A 3 -47.70 -2.90 -23.67
CA VAL A 3 -48.81 -2.64 -22.79
C VAL A 3 -50.08 -3.28 -23.34
N LYS A 4 -50.76 -4.07 -22.54
CA LYS A 4 -52.09 -4.61 -22.83
C LYS A 4 -53.13 -3.78 -22.08
N VAL A 5 -54.07 -3.21 -22.83
CA VAL A 5 -55.18 -2.45 -22.26
C VAL A 5 -56.48 -3.20 -22.55
N THR A 6 -57.21 -3.54 -21.52
CA THR A 6 -58.52 -4.17 -21.61
C THR A 6 -59.56 -3.16 -21.09
N PRO A 7 -60.45 -2.65 -21.93
CA PRO A 7 -61.51 -1.75 -21.45
C PRO A 7 -62.58 -2.58 -20.69
N SER A 8 -63.12 -1.98 -19.62
CA SER A 8 -64.22 -2.60 -18.84
C SER A 8 -65.26 -1.55 -18.49
N ASP A 9 -66.54 -1.91 -18.54
CA ASP A 9 -67.66 -1.05 -18.08
C ASP A 9 -68.09 -1.41 -16.64
N GLY A 10 -67.29 -2.21 -15.92
CA GLY A 10 -67.58 -2.68 -14.57
C GLY A 10 -68.53 -3.88 -14.49
N LYS A 11 -69.06 -4.34 -15.64
CA LYS A 11 -69.90 -5.56 -15.74
C LYS A 11 -69.27 -6.62 -16.65
N SER A 12 -68.56 -6.18 -17.68
CA SER A 12 -67.87 -7.08 -18.63
C SER A 12 -66.61 -6.40 -19.16
N ASP A 13 -65.63 -7.25 -19.50
CA ASP A 13 -64.39 -6.82 -20.13
C ASP A 13 -64.54 -6.81 -21.64
N GLY A 14 -64.07 -5.75 -22.28
CA GLY A 14 -64.00 -5.63 -23.73
C GLY A 14 -62.76 -6.34 -24.31
N LYS A 15 -62.63 -6.28 -25.63
CA LYS A 15 -61.51 -6.90 -26.35
C LYS A 15 -60.22 -6.15 -25.98
N PRO A 16 -59.18 -6.89 -25.53
CA PRO A 16 -57.91 -6.25 -25.20
C PRO A 16 -57.17 -5.75 -26.44
N SER A 17 -56.49 -4.62 -26.32
CA SER A 17 -55.58 -4.05 -27.32
C SER A 17 -54.14 -4.05 -26.80
N LEU A 18 -53.21 -4.38 -27.67
CA LEU A 18 -51.79 -4.37 -27.37
C LEU A 18 -51.12 -3.17 -28.06
N SER A 19 -50.22 -2.52 -27.36
CA SER A 19 -49.34 -1.51 -27.94
C SER A 19 -48.38 -2.16 -28.92
N VAL A 20 -47.75 -1.36 -29.78
CA VAL A 20 -46.52 -1.80 -30.48
C VAL A 20 -45.45 -2.16 -29.49
N PRO A 21 -44.60 -3.17 -29.76
CA PRO A 21 -43.50 -3.50 -28.86
C PRO A 21 -42.46 -2.39 -28.83
N VAL A 22 -41.97 -2.07 -27.62
CA VAL A 22 -40.82 -1.20 -27.40
C VAL A 22 -39.65 -2.10 -27.01
N LYS A 23 -38.52 -1.97 -27.73
CA LYS A 23 -37.27 -2.59 -27.37
C LYS A 23 -36.53 -1.70 -26.41
N ILE A 24 -36.21 -2.19 -25.23
CA ILE A 24 -35.29 -1.54 -24.29
C ILE A 24 -33.88 -1.95 -24.75
N LEU A 25 -33.03 -0.99 -24.93
CA LEU A 25 -31.63 -1.20 -25.31
C LEU A 25 -30.78 -1.30 -24.06
N ASN A 26 -29.64 -2.01 -24.19
CA ASN A 26 -28.62 -2.09 -23.17
C ASN A 26 -27.98 -0.71 -22.92
N SER A 27 -27.72 -0.39 -21.66
CA SER A 27 -27.01 0.80 -21.23
C SER A 27 -25.59 0.44 -20.81
N PRO A 28 -24.57 1.22 -21.19
CA PRO A 28 -23.20 0.92 -20.77
C PRO A 28 -22.99 1.15 -19.27
N PRO A 29 -22.08 0.39 -18.62
CA PRO A 29 -21.75 0.56 -17.22
C PRO A 29 -21.08 1.91 -16.93
N VAL A 30 -21.29 2.43 -15.72
CA VAL A 30 -20.79 3.73 -15.27
C VAL A 30 -19.88 3.57 -14.05
N ILE A 31 -18.66 4.10 -14.14
CA ILE A 31 -17.76 4.19 -12.99
C ILE A 31 -18.03 5.48 -12.20
N GLN A 32 -18.40 5.32 -10.94
CA GLN A 32 -18.63 6.42 -9.99
C GLN A 32 -17.32 6.89 -9.37
N GLU A 33 -16.42 5.96 -8.99
CA GLU A 33 -15.15 6.24 -8.34
C GLU A 33 -14.04 5.29 -8.82
N VAL A 34 -12.82 5.85 -8.99
CA VAL A 34 -11.57 5.09 -9.16
C VAL A 34 -10.53 5.70 -8.23
N ARG A 35 -9.87 4.89 -7.42
CA ARG A 35 -8.73 5.31 -6.60
C ARG A 35 -7.70 4.20 -6.49
N ILE A 36 -6.46 4.57 -6.18
CA ILE A 36 -5.38 3.64 -5.89
C ILE A 36 -5.28 3.42 -4.39
N GLU A 37 -5.09 2.18 -3.97
CA GLU A 37 -4.86 1.77 -2.59
C GLU A 37 -3.53 1.00 -2.46
N PRO A 38 -2.76 1.24 -1.36
CA PRO A 38 -3.01 2.20 -0.31
C PRO A 38 -2.83 3.65 -0.79
N LYS A 39 -3.52 4.61 -0.18
CA LYS A 39 -3.41 6.05 -0.52
C LYS A 39 -2.03 6.62 -0.19
N ILE A 40 -1.40 6.12 0.87
CA ILE A 40 0.01 6.39 1.21
C ILE A 40 0.75 5.10 0.86
N ALA A 41 1.65 5.17 -0.10
CA ALA A 41 2.34 4.01 -0.65
C ALA A 41 3.86 4.22 -0.65
N TYR A 42 4.59 3.14 -0.46
CA TYR A 42 6.03 3.04 -0.43
C TYR A 42 6.54 2.10 -1.53
N ALA A 43 7.83 2.11 -1.81
CA ALA A 43 8.43 1.35 -2.91
C ALA A 43 8.19 -0.18 -2.84
N ASN A 44 8.02 -0.73 -1.64
CA ASN A 44 7.77 -2.16 -1.41
C ASN A 44 6.30 -2.57 -1.37
N ASP A 45 5.38 -1.61 -1.51
CA ASP A 45 3.96 -1.91 -1.52
C ASP A 45 3.52 -2.52 -2.85
N ARG A 46 2.37 -3.19 -2.80
CA ARG A 46 1.57 -3.53 -3.96
C ARG A 46 0.42 -2.54 -4.06
N LEU A 47 0.29 -1.89 -5.20
CA LEU A 47 -0.85 -1.00 -5.46
C LEU A 47 -2.02 -1.80 -6.02
N LYS A 48 -3.24 -1.43 -5.63
CA LYS A 48 -4.49 -1.98 -6.17
C LYS A 48 -5.43 -0.87 -6.57
N VAL A 49 -6.28 -1.14 -7.54
CA VAL A 49 -7.36 -0.22 -7.93
C VAL A 49 -8.60 -0.54 -7.11
N TYR A 50 -9.15 0.46 -6.46
CA TYR A 50 -10.52 0.43 -5.96
C TYR A 50 -11.44 1.07 -6.97
N ILE A 51 -12.57 0.38 -7.29
CA ILE A 51 -13.56 0.84 -8.25
C ILE A 51 -14.95 0.79 -7.59
N LYS A 52 -15.70 1.86 -7.76
CA LYS A 52 -17.14 1.87 -7.51
C LYS A 52 -17.85 2.15 -8.81
N SER A 53 -18.69 1.22 -9.25
CA SER A 53 -19.42 1.28 -10.53
C SER A 53 -20.80 0.70 -10.39
N ASP A 54 -21.63 0.97 -11.37
CA ASP A 54 -23.00 0.49 -11.46
C ASP A 54 -23.37 0.25 -12.92
N ASP A 55 -24.25 -0.71 -13.13
CA ASP A 55 -24.93 -0.96 -14.39
C ASP A 55 -26.42 -0.94 -14.17
N VAL A 56 -27.15 -0.07 -14.88
CA VAL A 56 -28.59 0.15 -14.66
C VAL A 56 -29.43 -1.06 -15.09
N ASP A 57 -28.91 -1.89 -16.00
CA ASP A 57 -29.58 -3.10 -16.48
C ASP A 57 -29.25 -4.32 -15.60
N GLY A 58 -28.28 -4.14 -14.65
CA GLY A 58 -27.84 -5.17 -13.71
C GLY A 58 -26.83 -6.15 -14.31
N ASP A 59 -26.19 -5.78 -15.40
CA ASP A 59 -25.22 -6.64 -16.09
C ASP A 59 -23.89 -6.73 -15.35
N SER A 60 -23.12 -7.78 -15.61
CA SER A 60 -21.79 -7.98 -15.03
C SER A 60 -20.79 -7.03 -15.66
N ILE A 61 -20.08 -6.26 -14.84
CA ILE A 61 -19.10 -5.28 -15.29
C ILE A 61 -17.71 -5.89 -15.30
N TYR A 62 -17.00 -5.76 -16.39
CA TYR A 62 -15.60 -6.12 -16.59
C TYR A 62 -14.77 -4.85 -16.71
N TYR A 63 -13.46 -4.93 -16.41
CA TYR A 63 -12.61 -3.75 -16.42
C TYR A 63 -11.32 -4.01 -17.20
N THR A 64 -10.88 -2.98 -17.92
CA THR A 64 -9.54 -2.89 -18.45
C THR A 64 -8.78 -1.76 -17.75
N TYR A 65 -7.46 -1.95 -17.56
CA TYR A 65 -6.62 -1.07 -16.77
C TYR A 65 -5.48 -0.52 -17.61
N GLN A 66 -5.17 0.75 -17.42
CA GLN A 66 -4.02 1.40 -18.02
C GLN A 66 -3.29 2.19 -16.93
N TRP A 67 -2.19 1.63 -16.44
CA TRP A 67 -1.34 2.26 -15.46
C TRP A 67 -0.43 3.30 -16.11
N VAL A 68 -0.22 4.41 -15.40
CA VAL A 68 0.60 5.55 -15.84
C VAL A 68 1.60 5.88 -14.73
N LYS A 69 2.89 5.91 -15.07
CA LYS A 69 3.97 6.30 -14.18
C LYS A 69 4.66 7.54 -14.74
N ASN A 70 4.69 8.64 -13.97
CA ASN A 70 5.32 9.92 -14.37
C ASN A 70 4.81 10.43 -15.74
N GLY A 71 3.53 10.23 -16.02
CA GLY A 71 2.91 10.60 -17.29
C GLY A 71 3.10 9.59 -18.44
N VAL A 72 3.87 8.51 -18.22
CA VAL A 72 4.14 7.48 -19.24
C VAL A 72 3.29 6.23 -18.96
N VAL A 73 2.63 5.71 -19.99
CA VAL A 73 1.84 4.48 -19.90
C VAL A 73 2.73 3.26 -19.71
N LEU A 74 2.38 2.41 -18.75
CA LEU A 74 2.99 1.10 -18.52
C LEU A 74 2.25 0.05 -19.36
N THR A 75 2.72 -0.23 -20.57
CA THR A 75 2.03 -1.07 -21.57
C THR A 75 1.85 -2.52 -21.15
N GLU A 76 2.77 -3.03 -20.31
CA GLU A 76 2.76 -4.42 -19.82
C GLU A 76 1.86 -4.62 -18.59
N GLU A 77 1.46 -3.55 -17.91
CA GLU A 77 0.67 -3.60 -16.68
C GLU A 77 -0.82 -3.38 -16.99
N LYS A 78 -1.57 -4.51 -17.12
CA LYS A 78 -2.98 -4.52 -17.54
C LYS A 78 -3.94 -5.10 -16.50
N THR A 79 -3.46 -5.32 -15.27
CA THR A 79 -4.25 -5.93 -14.19
C THR A 79 -4.72 -4.87 -13.19
N GLU A 80 -5.62 -5.26 -12.29
CA GLU A 80 -6.11 -4.42 -11.19
C GLU A 80 -5.01 -4.01 -10.18
N GLY A 81 -3.84 -4.63 -10.24
CA GLY A 81 -2.72 -4.38 -9.34
C GLY A 81 -1.46 -3.98 -10.08
N LEU A 82 -0.63 -3.17 -9.43
CA LEU A 82 0.72 -2.85 -9.85
C LEU A 82 1.70 -3.35 -8.78
N GLU A 83 2.56 -4.29 -9.16
CA GLU A 83 3.46 -4.98 -8.24
C GLU A 83 4.65 -4.09 -7.84
N LYS A 84 5.22 -4.38 -6.64
CA LYS A 84 6.48 -3.80 -6.21
C LYS A 84 7.58 -3.98 -7.27
N GLY A 85 8.53 -3.05 -7.33
CA GLY A 85 9.60 -3.05 -8.33
C GLY A 85 9.21 -2.41 -9.67
N ARG A 86 7.94 -2.06 -9.87
CA ARG A 86 7.48 -1.30 -11.05
C ARG A 86 7.57 0.21 -10.85
N PHE A 87 7.70 0.64 -9.61
CA PHE A 87 7.81 2.04 -9.20
C PHE A 87 8.83 2.18 -8.06
N LYS A 88 9.25 3.40 -7.80
CA LYS A 88 10.19 3.77 -6.74
C LYS A 88 9.75 5.06 -6.06
N LYS A 89 10.38 5.39 -4.96
CA LYS A 89 10.20 6.66 -4.25
C LYS A 89 10.20 7.86 -5.20
N GLY A 90 9.24 8.76 -5.03
CA GLY A 90 9.06 9.97 -5.82
C GLY A 90 8.28 9.76 -7.13
N ASP A 91 8.02 8.50 -7.54
CA ASP A 91 7.20 8.26 -8.74
C ASP A 91 5.74 8.68 -8.49
N SER A 92 5.15 9.31 -9.50
CA SER A 92 3.72 9.62 -9.56
C SER A 92 2.98 8.53 -10.33
N ILE A 93 2.02 7.87 -9.68
CA ILE A 93 1.28 6.74 -10.25
C ILE A 93 -0.20 7.09 -10.37
N ALA A 94 -0.78 6.82 -11.54
CA ALA A 94 -2.20 6.92 -11.80
C ALA A 94 -2.69 5.70 -12.60
N VAL A 95 -3.99 5.46 -12.60
CA VAL A 95 -4.60 4.41 -13.40
C VAL A 95 -5.86 4.93 -14.10
N THR A 96 -6.03 4.55 -15.35
CA THR A 96 -7.29 4.74 -16.09
C THR A 96 -7.99 3.39 -16.17
N VAL A 97 -9.26 3.36 -15.80
CA VAL A 97 -10.12 2.17 -15.83
C VAL A 97 -11.24 2.38 -16.85
N THR A 98 -11.46 1.39 -17.68
CA THR A 98 -12.57 1.39 -18.64
C THR A 98 -13.49 0.22 -18.32
N PRO A 99 -14.78 0.46 -18.05
CA PRO A 99 -15.75 -0.60 -17.78
C PRO A 99 -16.37 -1.11 -19.07
N ASP A 100 -16.80 -2.36 -19.06
CA ASP A 100 -17.39 -3.06 -20.22
C ASP A 100 -18.36 -4.14 -19.71
N ASP A 101 -19.58 -4.22 -20.27
CA ASP A 101 -20.58 -5.26 -19.94
C ASP A 101 -20.64 -6.39 -20.98
N ARG A 102 -19.69 -6.40 -21.95
CA ARG A 102 -19.59 -7.26 -23.13
C ARG A 102 -20.53 -6.92 -24.29
N GLU A 103 -21.46 -6.00 -24.10
CA GLU A 103 -22.28 -5.44 -25.18
C GLU A 103 -21.85 -4.01 -25.50
N ASN A 104 -21.56 -3.22 -24.46
CA ASN A 104 -21.18 -1.82 -24.58
C ASN A 104 -20.04 -1.46 -23.62
N GLN A 105 -19.12 -0.65 -24.09
CA GLN A 105 -18.07 -0.07 -23.29
C GLN A 105 -18.52 1.24 -22.68
N GLY A 106 -18.35 1.41 -21.37
CA GLY A 106 -18.63 2.64 -20.67
C GLY A 106 -17.48 3.66 -20.79
N ILE A 107 -17.69 4.83 -20.21
CA ILE A 107 -16.70 5.92 -20.21
C ILE A 107 -15.59 5.58 -19.24
N SER A 108 -14.34 5.67 -19.73
CA SER A 108 -13.14 5.49 -18.92
C SER A 108 -13.04 6.56 -17.84
N LYS A 109 -12.57 6.17 -16.66
CA LYS A 109 -12.30 7.08 -15.55
C LYS A 109 -10.87 6.94 -15.05
N LYS A 110 -10.20 8.08 -14.84
CA LYS A 110 -8.83 8.15 -14.32
C LYS A 110 -8.88 8.41 -12.81
N SER A 111 -7.96 7.77 -12.07
CA SER A 111 -7.74 8.07 -10.65
C SER A 111 -7.02 9.40 -10.47
N GLU A 112 -7.14 10.00 -9.28
CA GLU A 112 -6.14 10.95 -8.82
C GLU A 112 -4.78 10.24 -8.72
N PRO A 113 -3.68 10.93 -9.06
CA PRO A 113 -2.35 10.35 -8.92
C PRO A 113 -1.96 10.27 -7.44
N ILE A 114 -1.23 9.21 -7.10
CA ILE A 114 -0.52 9.10 -5.82
C ILE A 114 0.98 9.26 -6.05
N THR A 115 1.69 9.81 -5.05
CA THR A 115 3.15 9.88 -5.07
C THR A 115 3.69 8.82 -4.11
N ILE A 116 4.65 8.02 -4.59
CA ILE A 116 5.32 7.01 -3.76
C ILE A 116 6.22 7.72 -2.75
N GLN A 117 5.99 7.44 -1.47
CA GLN A 117 6.66 8.11 -0.36
C GLN A 117 8.03 7.49 -0.08
N ASN A 118 8.88 8.23 0.63
CA ASN A 118 10.14 7.73 1.17
C ASN A 118 9.87 6.66 2.22
N SER A 119 10.47 5.47 2.05
CA SER A 119 10.35 4.35 2.98
C SER A 119 11.29 4.57 4.18
N PRO A 120 10.87 4.26 5.41
CA PRO A 120 11.81 4.22 6.53
C PRO A 120 12.76 3.01 6.43
N PRO A 121 13.95 3.09 7.05
CA PRO A 121 14.85 1.95 7.19
C PRO A 121 14.19 0.76 7.89
N ILE A 122 14.70 -0.46 7.65
CA ILE A 122 14.24 -1.68 8.31
C ILE A 122 15.42 -2.33 9.02
N ILE A 123 15.36 -2.41 10.37
CA ILE A 123 16.33 -3.12 11.19
C ILE A 123 15.95 -4.61 11.18
N ILE A 124 16.89 -5.47 10.75
CA ILE A 124 16.66 -6.92 10.57
C ILE A 124 17.43 -7.79 11.57
N SER A 125 18.41 -7.25 12.29
CA SER A 125 19.18 -7.97 13.29
C SER A 125 18.47 -7.97 14.66
N SER A 126 18.82 -8.95 15.50
CA SER A 126 18.37 -9.03 16.90
C SER A 126 19.56 -8.88 17.83
N PRO A 127 19.43 -8.09 18.91
CA PRO A 127 20.52 -7.89 19.87
C PRO A 127 20.80 -9.17 20.65
N PRO A 128 22.07 -9.43 21.04
CA PRO A 128 22.40 -10.48 21.99
C PRO A 128 21.66 -10.27 23.31
N THR A 129 21.13 -11.35 23.88
CA THR A 129 20.40 -11.34 25.17
C THR A 129 21.31 -11.57 26.37
N SER A 130 22.55 -11.98 26.14
CA SER A 130 23.59 -12.22 27.14
C SER A 130 24.90 -11.58 26.73
N VAL A 131 25.74 -11.32 27.72
CA VAL A 131 27.08 -10.78 27.55
C VAL A 131 28.10 -11.88 27.76
N GLU A 132 29.09 -11.98 26.87
CA GLU A 132 30.24 -12.85 27.01
C GLU A 132 31.46 -12.04 27.52
N GLY A 133 31.94 -12.37 28.73
CA GLY A 133 33.01 -11.61 29.35
C GLY A 133 32.60 -10.20 29.78
N ASN A 134 33.47 -9.23 29.51
CA ASN A 134 33.24 -7.80 29.86
C ASN A 134 32.92 -6.95 28.64
N ASP A 135 32.78 -7.55 27.46
CA ASP A 135 32.54 -6.80 26.24
C ASP A 135 31.13 -7.11 25.69
N TYR A 136 30.33 -6.10 25.45
CA TYR A 136 29.11 -6.21 24.66
C TYR A 136 29.39 -5.69 23.25
N ILE A 137 29.24 -6.57 22.28
CA ILE A 137 29.44 -6.26 20.86
C ILE A 137 28.17 -6.66 20.11
N TYR A 138 27.59 -5.71 19.39
CA TYR A 138 26.42 -5.98 18.56
C TYR A 138 26.49 -5.24 17.22
N GLN A 139 26.47 -6.00 16.13
CA GLN A 139 26.38 -5.44 14.79
C GLN A 139 24.89 -5.26 14.40
N VAL A 140 24.42 -4.04 14.40
CA VAL A 140 23.09 -3.69 13.87
C VAL A 140 23.13 -3.88 12.37
N GLN A 141 22.18 -4.68 11.86
CA GLN A 141 21.95 -4.84 10.42
C GLN A 141 20.61 -4.19 10.07
N ALA A 142 20.65 -3.29 9.12
CA ALA A 142 19.47 -2.61 8.58
C ALA A 142 19.65 -2.39 7.08
N TYR A 143 18.56 -2.24 6.39
CA TYR A 143 18.54 -1.81 4.99
C TYR A 143 17.43 -0.80 4.77
N ASP A 144 17.56 -0.01 3.73
CA ASP A 144 16.53 0.92 3.28
C ASP A 144 15.86 0.39 2.00
N PRO A 145 14.51 0.34 1.95
CA PRO A 145 13.80 -0.14 0.76
C PRO A 145 14.04 0.71 -0.50
N ASP A 146 14.40 1.97 -0.33
CA ASP A 146 14.72 2.90 -1.41
C ASP A 146 16.21 2.93 -1.75
N ASN A 147 17.03 2.11 -1.04
CA ASN A 147 18.49 2.06 -1.12
C ASN A 147 19.17 3.36 -0.67
N ASP A 148 18.57 4.09 0.25
CA ASP A 148 19.18 5.25 0.84
C ASP A 148 20.30 4.86 1.83
N PRO A 149 21.38 5.67 1.95
CA PRO A 149 22.41 5.44 2.95
C PRO A 149 21.84 5.66 4.36
N LEU A 150 22.22 4.77 5.28
CA LEU A 150 21.75 4.78 6.65
C LEU A 150 22.76 5.40 7.60
N SER A 151 22.26 5.96 8.68
CA SER A 151 23.03 6.36 9.86
C SER A 151 22.41 5.81 11.12
N PHE A 152 23.25 5.49 12.11
CA PHE A 152 22.86 4.84 13.35
C PHE A 152 23.12 5.72 14.56
N SER A 153 22.26 5.61 15.56
CA SER A 153 22.46 6.20 16.88
C SER A 153 21.88 5.30 17.97
N VAL A 154 22.35 5.45 19.22
CA VAL A 154 21.84 4.72 20.37
C VAL A 154 21.51 5.70 21.49
N LYS A 155 20.21 5.80 21.87
CA LYS A 155 19.71 6.62 22.99
C LYS A 155 18.26 6.21 23.33
N PRO A 156 17.95 5.89 24.63
CA PRO A 156 18.90 5.81 25.74
C PRO A 156 19.88 4.66 25.60
N ALA A 157 21.03 4.79 26.28
CA ALA A 157 22.05 3.77 26.36
C ALA A 157 22.84 3.89 27.71
N PRO A 158 23.46 2.81 28.20
CA PRO A 158 24.37 2.87 29.34
C PRO A 158 25.55 3.81 29.08
N GLU A 159 26.13 4.33 30.16
CA GLU A 159 27.35 5.13 30.05
C GLU A 159 28.51 4.33 29.46
N GLY A 160 29.19 4.89 28.45
CA GLY A 160 30.30 4.25 27.76
C GLY A 160 29.87 3.27 26.64
N MET A 161 28.56 3.08 26.41
CA MET A 161 28.09 2.36 25.20
C MET A 161 28.13 3.30 24.01
N GLU A 162 28.81 2.88 22.95
CA GLU A 162 28.96 3.64 21.71
C GLU A 162 28.44 2.84 20.51
N ILE A 163 27.96 3.54 19.50
CA ILE A 163 27.61 2.98 18.21
C ILE A 163 28.38 3.72 17.11
N ASP A 164 28.98 2.98 16.22
CA ASP A 164 29.54 3.55 15.00
C ASP A 164 28.39 4.01 14.09
N LYS A 165 28.38 5.28 13.77
CA LYS A 165 27.27 5.94 13.06
C LYS A 165 27.07 5.42 11.63
N GLU A 166 28.11 4.95 10.96
CA GLU A 166 28.07 4.51 9.58
C GLU A 166 27.86 3.00 9.47
N THR A 167 28.52 2.25 10.35
CA THR A 167 28.50 0.77 10.28
C THR A 167 27.44 0.14 11.18
N GLY A 168 26.92 0.86 12.18
CA GLY A 168 25.97 0.32 13.16
C GLY A 168 26.60 -0.64 14.17
N LEU A 169 27.93 -0.65 14.32
CA LEU A 169 28.62 -1.50 15.28
C LEU A 169 28.54 -0.87 16.67
N ILE A 170 27.88 -1.57 17.60
CA ILE A 170 27.82 -1.21 19.02
C ILE A 170 28.97 -1.87 19.75
N ARG A 171 29.63 -1.09 20.61
CA ARG A 171 30.66 -1.56 21.55
C ARG A 171 30.41 -0.96 22.93
N TRP A 172 30.53 -1.81 23.95
CA TRP A 172 30.46 -1.38 25.33
C TRP A 172 31.33 -2.27 26.19
N VAL A 173 32.30 -1.65 26.90
CA VAL A 173 33.13 -2.32 27.90
C VAL A 173 32.43 -2.25 29.24
N ILE A 174 31.95 -3.37 29.71
CA ILE A 174 31.13 -3.51 30.92
C ILE A 174 32.03 -3.49 32.14
N GLN A 175 31.69 -2.68 33.13
CA GLN A 175 32.35 -2.57 34.41
C GLN A 175 31.46 -3.10 35.54
N TRP A 176 32.02 -3.34 36.73
CA TRP A 176 31.26 -3.81 37.89
C TRP A 176 30.07 -2.89 38.24
N LYS A 177 30.21 -1.59 38.04
CA LYS A 177 29.16 -0.58 38.27
C LYS A 177 27.94 -0.75 37.33
N ASP A 178 28.13 -1.43 36.21
CA ASP A 178 27.12 -1.60 35.14
C ASP A 178 26.21 -2.82 35.36
N ARG A 179 26.34 -3.50 36.51
CA ARG A 179 25.47 -4.61 36.88
C ARG A 179 24.02 -4.15 36.99
N GLY A 180 23.11 -4.89 36.35
CA GLY A 180 21.67 -4.62 36.38
C GLY A 180 21.04 -4.58 35.00
N SER A 181 19.88 -3.94 34.93
CA SER A 181 19.06 -3.87 33.71
C SER A 181 19.24 -2.50 33.04
N HIS A 182 19.55 -2.51 31.76
CA HIS A 182 19.77 -1.31 30.94
C HIS A 182 18.79 -1.29 29.78
N SER A 183 18.00 -0.20 29.71
CA SER A 183 17.13 0.04 28.54
C SER A 183 17.95 0.68 27.42
N ILE A 184 17.85 0.11 26.24
CA ILE A 184 18.62 0.53 25.07
C ILE A 184 17.64 0.78 23.93
N GLU A 185 17.80 1.90 23.23
CA GLU A 185 17.11 2.20 22.00
C GLU A 185 18.11 2.52 20.90
N ILE A 186 18.05 1.77 19.82
CA ILE A 186 18.82 1.97 18.61
C ILE A 186 17.91 2.65 17.60
N GLU A 187 18.40 3.70 16.96
CA GLU A 187 17.77 4.39 15.86
C GLU A 187 18.59 4.14 14.59
N ALA A 188 17.94 3.71 13.52
CA ALA A 188 18.45 3.77 12.16
C ALA A 188 17.67 4.86 11.41
N SER A 189 18.36 5.77 10.75
CA SER A 189 17.77 6.87 9.98
C SER A 189 18.36 6.94 8.59
N ASP A 190 17.52 7.30 7.60
CA ASP A 190 17.95 7.60 6.25
C ASP A 190 18.37 9.08 6.10
N LYS A 191 18.78 9.47 4.90
CA LYS A 191 19.20 10.84 4.58
C LYS A 191 18.04 11.85 4.54
N GLU A 192 16.78 11.37 4.39
CA GLU A 192 15.58 12.21 4.34
C GLU A 192 14.92 12.35 5.72
N GLY A 193 15.46 11.65 6.73
CA GLY A 193 15.04 11.76 8.12
C GLY A 193 13.96 10.77 8.53
N ALA A 194 13.60 9.78 7.68
CA ALA A 194 12.76 8.69 8.12
C ALA A 194 13.55 7.73 9.01
N LYS A 195 12.88 7.12 10.01
CA LYS A 195 13.54 6.43 11.10
C LYS A 195 12.88 5.11 11.42
N SER A 196 13.68 4.16 11.89
CA SER A 196 13.21 2.97 12.58
C SER A 196 13.96 2.78 13.89
N PHE A 197 13.32 2.06 14.82
CA PHE A 197 13.82 1.90 16.17
C PHE A 197 13.82 0.45 16.60
N GLN A 198 14.88 0.06 17.32
CA GLN A 198 14.95 -1.23 18.01
C GLN A 198 15.14 -0.97 19.50
N ARG A 199 14.20 -1.48 20.32
CA ARG A 199 14.19 -1.31 21.78
C ARG A 199 14.35 -2.63 22.48
N PHE A 200 15.24 -2.69 23.46
CA PHE A 200 15.44 -3.89 24.27
C PHE A 200 15.98 -3.54 25.65
N VAL A 201 15.92 -4.51 26.56
CA VAL A 201 16.54 -4.44 27.88
C VAL A 201 17.66 -5.47 27.92
N LEU A 202 18.87 -4.99 28.23
CA LEU A 202 20.03 -5.85 28.45
C LEU A 202 20.25 -6.03 29.94
N ASN A 203 20.26 -7.28 30.40
CA ASN A 203 20.58 -7.62 31.77
C ASN A 203 22.05 -8.00 31.88
N VAL A 204 22.80 -7.27 32.68
CA VAL A 204 24.22 -7.50 32.93
C VAL A 204 24.42 -8.24 34.24
N GLU A 205 24.91 -9.47 34.17
CA GLU A 205 25.31 -10.28 35.29
C GLU A 205 26.84 -10.48 35.24
N ILE A 206 27.54 -9.92 36.22
CA ILE A 206 28.98 -10.11 36.36
C ILE A 206 29.23 -11.18 37.42
N ARG A 207 29.92 -12.23 37.07
CA ARG A 207 30.33 -13.34 37.94
C ARG A 207 31.68 -13.05 38.60
#